data_bee5583a967a6bc87b0c6dbbc14192d7
#
_entry.id   bee5583a967a6bc87b0c6dbbc14192d7
#
_cell.length_a   1.000
_cell.length_b   1.000
_cell.length_c   1.000
_cell.angle_alpha   90.00
_cell.angle_beta   90.00
_cell.angle_gamma   90.00
#
_symmetry.space_group_name_H-M   'P 1'
#
loop_
_entity.id
_entity.type
_entity.pdbx_description
1 polymer ?
#
loop_
_entity_poly.entity_id
_entity_poly.type
_entity_poly.pdbx_seq_one_letter_code
_entity_poly.pdbx_strand_id
1 'polypeptide(L)'
;MGNNIEFIDLMNNEILRDYEKVFKKILKRVKKELKIHGKLGLSVTLCDDEHIQELNKTYRNKNSATDVLSFAIEDNSDVELLEKIKNLTSVREIGDIIISYDKAQSQAKEYGHSLYREICFLYTHGVLHLLGYDHINKSDEDIMFGLQKKILKDMKIDR
;
A
#
# COMPACT_ATOMS: atom_id res chain seq x y z
N MET A 1 -9.56 -16.54 7.50
CA MET A 1 -8.23 -16.51 8.01
C MET A 1 -7.29 -16.33 6.92
N GLY A 2 -6.67 -15.38 6.87
CA GLY A 2 -5.97 -15.12 5.74
C GLY A 2 -4.81 -14.25 5.97
N ASN A 3 -4.86 -13.15 5.28
CA ASN A 3 -3.80 -12.17 5.31
C ASN A 3 -3.75 -11.45 6.65
N ASN A 4 -2.57 -10.98 7.00
CA ASN A 4 -2.34 -10.25 8.24
C ASN A 4 -1.97 -8.80 7.90
N ILE A 5 -2.88 -7.87 8.18
CA ILE A 5 -2.61 -6.44 7.98
C ILE A 5 -2.57 -5.77 9.35
N GLU A 6 -1.45 -5.11 9.66
CA GLU A 6 -1.32 -4.29 10.84
C GLU A 6 -1.68 -2.85 10.48
N PHE A 7 -2.63 -2.27 11.22
CA PHE A 7 -3.10 -0.91 10.97
C PHE A 7 -2.58 0.03 12.05
N ILE A 8 -1.89 1.09 11.63
CA ILE A 8 -1.29 2.09 12.51
C ILE A 8 -1.83 3.47 12.14
N ASP A 9 -2.64 4.06 13.02
CA ASP A 9 -3.23 5.39 12.78
C ASP A 9 -2.54 6.42 13.67
N LEU A 10 -1.70 7.27 13.07
CA LEU A 10 -0.98 8.32 13.77
C LEU A 10 -1.75 9.64 13.82
N MET A 11 -2.95 9.67 13.24
CA MET A 11 -3.79 10.87 13.23
C MET A 11 -4.64 11.01 14.50
N ASN A 12 -4.65 9.98 15.36
CA ASN A 12 -5.41 9.95 16.63
C ASN A 12 -6.94 10.13 16.47
N ASN A 13 -7.47 9.90 15.27
CA ASN A 13 -8.88 10.07 14.97
C ASN A 13 -9.59 8.78 14.58
N GLU A 14 -8.90 7.65 14.72
CA GLU A 14 -9.40 6.34 14.31
C GLU A 14 -9.88 6.30 12.85
N ILE A 15 -9.30 7.17 12.00
CA ILE A 15 -9.68 7.29 10.58
C ILE A 15 -9.43 5.98 9.85
N LEU A 16 -8.27 5.38 10.07
CA LEU A 16 -7.86 4.16 9.37
C LEU A 16 -8.81 3.00 9.65
N ARG A 17 -9.47 3.01 10.79
CA ARG A 17 -10.44 2.00 11.18
C ARG A 17 -11.55 1.82 10.14
N ASP A 18 -12.00 2.93 9.54
CA ASP A 18 -13.06 2.90 8.52
C ASP A 18 -12.61 2.22 7.22
N TYR A 19 -11.30 2.06 7.04
CA TYR A 19 -10.71 1.46 5.84
C TYR A 19 -10.25 0.01 6.03
N GLU A 20 -10.23 -0.49 7.26
CA GLU A 20 -9.69 -1.84 7.53
C GLU A 20 -10.38 -2.91 6.68
N LYS A 21 -11.69 -2.86 6.62
CA LYS A 21 -12.48 -3.86 5.88
C LYS A 21 -12.20 -3.83 4.39
N VAL A 22 -12.18 -2.63 3.79
CA VAL A 22 -11.93 -2.49 2.35
C VAL A 22 -10.48 -2.84 2.00
N PHE A 23 -9.53 -2.50 2.86
CA PHE A 23 -8.13 -2.85 2.64
C PHE A 23 -7.93 -4.36 2.60
N LYS A 24 -8.59 -5.08 3.49
CA LYS A 24 -8.57 -6.55 3.48
C LYS A 24 -9.16 -7.12 2.20
N LYS A 25 -10.25 -6.54 1.72
CA LYS A 25 -10.88 -6.96 0.47
C LYS A 25 -10.00 -6.66 -0.75
N ILE A 26 -9.37 -5.50 -0.77
CA ILE A 26 -8.45 -5.12 -1.86
C ILE A 26 -7.28 -6.10 -1.91
N LEU A 27 -6.69 -6.45 -0.77
CA LEU A 27 -5.58 -7.39 -0.74
C LEU A 27 -5.98 -8.76 -1.28
N LYS A 28 -7.16 -9.24 -0.92
CA LYS A 28 -7.69 -10.49 -1.49
C LYS A 28 -7.86 -10.40 -3.01
N ARG A 29 -8.34 -9.27 -3.50
CA ARG A 29 -8.54 -9.08 -4.94
C ARG A 29 -7.21 -9.00 -5.69
N VAL A 30 -6.21 -8.34 -5.11
CA VAL A 30 -4.86 -8.29 -5.67
C VAL A 30 -4.29 -9.70 -5.77
N LYS A 31 -4.39 -10.49 -4.70
CA LYS A 31 -3.90 -11.86 -4.70
C LYS A 31 -4.57 -12.70 -5.78
N LYS A 32 -5.86 -12.56 -5.94
CA LYS A 32 -6.61 -13.29 -6.96
C LYS A 32 -6.16 -12.91 -8.36
N GLU A 33 -6.02 -11.61 -8.62
CA GLU A 33 -5.57 -11.11 -9.91
C GLU A 33 -4.17 -11.57 -10.28
N LEU A 34 -3.26 -11.57 -9.30
CA LEU A 34 -1.87 -11.95 -9.50
C LEU A 34 -1.60 -13.44 -9.26
N LYS A 35 -2.64 -14.21 -8.96
CA LYS A 35 -2.56 -15.65 -8.70
C LYS A 35 -1.57 -15.98 -7.58
N ILE A 36 -1.60 -15.20 -6.51
CA ILE A 36 -0.75 -15.40 -5.34
C ILE A 36 -1.47 -16.30 -4.35
N HIS A 37 -0.83 -17.38 -3.95
CA HIS A 37 -1.35 -18.31 -2.96
C HIS A 37 -0.68 -18.06 -1.61
N GLY A 38 -1.36 -18.48 -0.53
CA GLY A 38 -0.84 -18.33 0.81
C GLY A 38 -1.21 -16.98 1.44
N LYS A 39 -0.74 -16.78 2.65
CA LYS A 39 -1.06 -15.59 3.44
C LYS A 39 -0.02 -14.50 3.23
N LEU A 40 -0.47 -13.27 3.03
CA LEU A 40 0.39 -12.10 2.94
C LEU A 40 0.25 -11.27 4.21
N GLY A 41 1.38 -10.72 4.68
CA GLY A 41 1.41 -9.79 5.80
C GLY A 41 1.98 -8.45 5.35
N LEU A 42 1.41 -7.38 5.86
CA LEU A 42 1.92 -6.02 5.62
C LEU A 42 1.43 -5.08 6.72
N SER A 43 2.04 -3.89 6.80
CA SER A 43 1.53 -2.84 7.67
C SER A 43 1.06 -1.66 6.85
N VAL A 44 0.05 -0.95 7.35
CA VAL A 44 -0.44 0.30 6.77
C VAL A 44 -0.45 1.35 7.86
N THR A 45 0.24 2.45 7.62
CA THR A 45 0.30 3.59 8.53
C THR A 45 -0.37 4.78 7.88
N LEU A 46 -1.27 5.44 8.61
CA LEU A 46 -1.86 6.71 8.19
C LEU A 46 -1.24 7.81 9.04
N CYS A 47 -0.71 8.84 8.40
CA CYS A 47 -0.02 9.92 9.09
C CYS A 47 -0.25 11.27 8.39
N ASP A 48 0.31 12.34 8.96
CA ASP A 48 0.27 13.67 8.37
C ASP A 48 1.48 13.92 7.46
N ASP A 49 1.52 15.09 6.81
CA ASP A 49 2.60 15.47 5.92
C ASP A 49 3.95 15.56 6.64
N GLU A 50 3.96 16.00 7.88
CA GLU A 50 5.19 16.13 8.65
C GLU A 50 5.85 14.78 8.89
N HIS A 51 5.07 13.79 9.30
CA HIS A 51 5.58 12.44 9.53
C HIS A 51 6.10 11.79 8.26
N ILE A 52 5.35 11.91 7.16
CA ILE A 52 5.77 11.27 5.91
C ILE A 52 6.99 11.97 5.31
N GLN A 53 7.12 13.29 5.50
CA GLN A 53 8.30 14.04 5.09
C GLN A 53 9.55 13.56 5.84
N GLU A 54 9.44 13.35 7.13
CA GLU A 54 10.54 12.81 7.95
C GLU A 54 10.98 11.44 7.46
N LEU A 55 10.04 10.55 7.18
CA LEU A 55 10.33 9.22 6.67
C LEU A 55 10.97 9.27 5.29
N ASN A 56 10.48 10.14 4.41
CA ASN A 56 11.01 10.29 3.07
C ASN A 56 12.45 10.84 3.11
N LYS A 57 12.74 11.78 4.01
CA LYS A 57 14.07 12.33 4.23
C LYS A 57 15.01 11.25 4.75
N THR A 58 14.60 10.51 5.77
CA THR A 58 15.44 9.50 6.43
C THR A 58 15.76 8.31 5.52
N TYR A 59 14.75 7.77 4.81
CA TYR A 59 14.87 6.52 4.09
C TYR A 59 15.01 6.67 2.57
N ARG A 60 14.60 7.80 2.00
CA ARG A 60 14.67 8.04 0.56
C ARG A 60 15.55 9.23 0.20
N ASN A 61 16.12 9.90 1.20
CA ASN A 61 16.99 11.05 1.03
C ASN A 61 16.31 12.23 0.30
N LYS A 62 14.99 12.36 0.46
CA LYS A 62 14.17 13.41 -0.14
C LYS A 62 13.45 14.18 0.96
N ASN A 63 13.78 15.46 1.13
CA ASN A 63 13.18 16.29 2.17
C ASN A 63 11.87 16.92 1.66
N SER A 64 10.88 16.08 1.39
CA SER A 64 9.57 16.54 0.92
C SER A 64 8.49 15.54 1.35
N ALA A 65 7.28 16.07 1.53
CA ALA A 65 6.12 15.22 1.77
C ALA A 65 5.67 14.60 0.44
N THR A 66 5.23 13.35 0.51
CA THR A 66 4.66 12.64 -0.64
C THR A 66 3.30 12.07 -0.23
N ASP A 67 2.56 11.48 -1.15
CA ASP A 67 1.24 10.91 -0.86
C ASP A 67 1.34 9.53 -0.22
N VAL A 68 2.25 8.70 -0.71
CA VAL A 68 2.42 7.34 -0.20
C VAL A 68 3.89 6.92 -0.30
N LEU A 69 4.34 6.19 0.71
CA LEU A 69 5.64 5.51 0.70
C LEU A 69 5.39 4.02 0.89
N SER A 70 6.14 3.21 0.15
CA SER A 70 6.10 1.76 0.33
C SER A 70 7.52 1.23 0.47
N PHE A 71 7.71 0.37 1.47
CA PHE A 71 9.01 -0.24 1.77
C PHE A 71 8.87 -1.74 1.65
N ALA A 72 9.33 -2.27 0.52
CA ALA A 72 9.25 -3.70 0.24
C ALA A 72 10.35 -4.46 1.01
N ILE A 73 9.95 -5.36 1.88
CA ILE A 73 10.89 -6.17 2.66
C ILE A 73 11.76 -7.02 1.73
N GLU A 74 11.16 -7.58 0.69
CA GLU A 74 11.84 -8.53 -0.20
C GLU A 74 12.94 -7.88 -1.04
N ASP A 75 12.93 -6.55 -1.18
CA ASP A 75 13.96 -5.85 -1.96
C ASP A 75 15.30 -5.76 -1.25
N ASN A 76 15.29 -5.72 0.10
CA ASN A 76 16.49 -5.43 0.90
C ASN A 76 16.77 -6.44 1.99
N SER A 77 16.09 -7.57 2.00
CA SER A 77 16.21 -8.57 3.06
C SER A 77 16.87 -9.84 2.59
N ASP A 78 17.44 -10.57 3.53
CA ASP A 78 18.01 -11.90 3.31
C ASP A 78 16.88 -12.88 2.91
N VAL A 79 16.94 -13.38 1.70
CA VAL A 79 15.94 -14.31 1.16
C VAL A 79 15.84 -15.58 2.02
N GLU A 80 16.96 -16.10 2.51
CA GLU A 80 16.98 -17.27 3.37
C GLU A 80 16.25 -17.02 4.69
N LEU A 81 16.48 -15.86 5.30
CA LEU A 81 15.79 -15.47 6.53
C LEU A 81 14.29 -15.31 6.31
N LEU A 82 13.89 -14.67 5.21
CA LEU A 82 12.48 -14.51 4.85
C LEU A 82 11.78 -15.86 4.68
N GLU A 83 12.47 -16.81 4.04
CA GLU A 83 11.94 -18.15 3.85
C GLU A 83 11.75 -18.89 5.18
N LYS A 84 12.67 -18.72 6.11
CA LYS A 84 12.54 -19.29 7.46
C LYS A 84 11.37 -18.69 8.22
N ILE A 85 11.19 -17.39 8.14
CA ILE A 85 10.06 -16.70 8.78
C ILE A 85 8.73 -17.21 8.20
N LYS A 86 8.64 -17.30 6.88
CA LYS A 86 7.47 -17.82 6.19
C LYS A 86 7.14 -19.24 6.64
N ASN A 87 8.13 -20.10 6.75
CA ASN A 87 7.95 -21.48 7.18
C ASN A 87 7.46 -21.58 8.63
N LEU A 88 7.91 -20.67 9.50
CA LEU A 88 7.52 -20.65 10.90
C LEU A 88 6.13 -20.06 11.12
N THR A 89 5.79 -19.00 10.40
CA THR A 89 4.55 -18.23 10.62
C THR A 89 3.45 -18.55 9.61
N SER A 90 3.80 -19.18 8.49
CA SER A 90 2.92 -19.42 7.34
C SER A 90 2.44 -18.10 6.70
N VAL A 91 3.12 -16.98 6.96
CA VAL A 91 2.79 -15.67 6.42
C VAL A 91 4.01 -15.11 5.69
N ARG A 92 3.79 -14.67 4.44
CA ARG A 92 4.81 -13.95 3.67
C ARG A 92 4.68 -12.47 3.97
N GLU A 93 5.66 -11.92 4.69
CA GLU A 93 5.70 -10.50 4.99
C GLU A 93 6.22 -9.74 3.79
N ILE A 94 5.46 -8.76 3.29
CA ILE A 94 5.83 -8.05 2.06
C ILE A 94 6.28 -6.61 2.30
N GLY A 95 5.93 -6.01 3.42
CA GLY A 95 6.47 -4.70 3.77
C GLY A 95 5.49 -3.75 4.42
N ASP A 96 5.79 -2.45 4.25
CA ASP A 96 5.07 -1.38 4.92
C ASP A 96 4.59 -0.34 3.91
N ILE A 97 3.37 0.15 4.11
CA ILE A 97 2.78 1.23 3.33
C ILE A 97 2.49 2.38 4.29
N ILE A 98 2.94 3.58 3.94
CA ILE A 98 2.69 4.79 4.72
C ILE A 98 1.93 5.77 3.83
N ILE A 99 0.75 6.21 4.27
CA ILE A 99 -0.13 7.11 3.51
C ILE A 99 -0.24 8.43 4.24
N SER A 100 -0.03 9.55 3.52
CA SER A 100 -0.31 10.88 4.05
C SER A 100 -1.79 11.19 3.90
N TYR A 101 -2.46 11.39 5.04
CA TYR A 101 -3.86 11.79 5.05
C TYR A 101 -4.05 13.18 4.43
N ASP A 102 -3.13 14.11 4.72
CA ASP A 102 -3.18 15.47 4.17
C ASP A 102 -3.10 15.47 2.65
N LYS A 103 -2.17 14.69 2.09
CA LYS A 103 -2.03 14.57 0.64
C LYS A 103 -3.24 13.86 0.01
N ALA A 104 -3.77 12.85 0.68
CA ALA A 104 -4.96 12.15 0.19
C ALA A 104 -6.14 13.11 0.10
N GLN A 105 -6.34 13.96 1.11
CA GLN A 105 -7.41 14.95 1.12
C GLN A 105 -7.25 15.97 -0.02
N SER A 106 -6.04 16.53 -0.17
CA SER A 106 -5.80 17.53 -1.21
C SER A 106 -5.91 16.96 -2.61
N GLN A 107 -5.42 15.75 -2.83
CA GLN A 107 -5.50 15.08 -4.14
C GLN A 107 -6.94 14.70 -4.50
N ALA A 108 -7.71 14.21 -3.54
CA ALA A 108 -9.12 13.89 -3.74
C ALA A 108 -9.88 15.13 -4.22
N LYS A 109 -9.62 16.26 -3.57
CA LYS A 109 -10.24 17.53 -3.92
C LYS A 109 -9.80 18.02 -5.29
N GLU A 110 -8.51 17.94 -5.58
CA GLU A 110 -7.93 18.35 -6.86
C GLU A 110 -8.49 17.53 -8.03
N TYR A 111 -8.61 16.22 -7.85
CA TYR A 111 -9.09 15.32 -8.91
C TYR A 111 -10.60 15.16 -8.94
N GLY A 112 -11.32 15.79 -8.01
CA GLY A 112 -12.79 15.78 -8.03
C GLY A 112 -13.42 14.46 -7.64
N HIS A 113 -12.78 13.68 -6.78
CA HIS A 113 -13.37 12.44 -6.29
C HIS A 113 -13.29 12.34 -4.75
N SER A 114 -13.88 11.28 -4.20
CA SER A 114 -13.97 11.15 -2.75
C SER A 114 -12.62 10.81 -2.12
N LEU A 115 -12.46 11.19 -0.85
CA LEU A 115 -11.31 10.79 -0.04
C LEU A 115 -11.19 9.27 0.03
N TYR A 116 -12.32 8.58 0.13
CA TYR A 116 -12.36 7.11 0.15
C TYR A 116 -11.68 6.52 -1.08
N ARG A 117 -12.01 7.03 -2.26
CA ARG A 117 -11.41 6.57 -3.52
C ARG A 117 -9.90 6.85 -3.57
N GLU A 118 -9.48 8.02 -3.13
CA GLU A 118 -8.07 8.38 -3.13
C GLU A 118 -7.26 7.49 -2.19
N ILE A 119 -7.75 7.27 -0.98
CA ILE A 119 -7.06 6.41 -0.01
C ILE A 119 -6.98 4.96 -0.53
N CYS A 120 -8.07 4.44 -1.08
CA CYS A 120 -8.06 3.10 -1.68
C CYS A 120 -7.08 3.01 -2.85
N PHE A 121 -7.00 4.05 -3.67
CA PHE A 121 -6.05 4.14 -4.78
C PHE A 121 -4.60 4.09 -4.27
N LEU A 122 -4.28 4.91 -3.27
CA LEU A 122 -2.92 4.97 -2.70
C LEU A 122 -2.52 3.65 -2.05
N TYR A 123 -3.45 3.02 -1.33
CA TYR A 123 -3.20 1.72 -0.72
C TYR A 123 -2.93 0.64 -1.77
N THR A 124 -3.76 0.57 -2.81
CA THR A 124 -3.59 -0.42 -3.88
C THR A 124 -2.26 -0.22 -4.60
N HIS A 125 -1.90 1.03 -4.87
CA HIS A 125 -0.62 1.39 -5.47
C HIS A 125 0.54 0.88 -4.59
N GLY A 126 0.46 1.12 -3.28
CA GLY A 126 1.45 0.65 -2.33
C GLY A 126 1.58 -0.87 -2.31
N VAL A 127 0.46 -1.59 -2.29
CA VAL A 127 0.47 -3.06 -2.31
C VAL A 127 1.18 -3.59 -3.55
N LEU A 128 0.87 -3.03 -4.72
CA LEU A 128 1.52 -3.45 -5.97
C LEU A 128 3.03 -3.20 -5.93
N HIS A 129 3.46 -2.07 -5.37
CA HIS A 129 4.90 -1.81 -5.17
C HIS A 129 5.55 -2.86 -4.26
N LEU A 130 4.89 -3.23 -3.16
CA LEU A 130 5.41 -4.25 -2.26
C LEU A 130 5.57 -5.60 -2.94
N LEU A 131 4.76 -5.87 -3.96
CA LEU A 131 4.80 -7.12 -4.74
C LEU A 131 5.73 -7.03 -5.94
N GLY A 132 6.49 -5.94 -6.07
CA GLY A 132 7.52 -5.83 -7.09
C GLY A 132 7.15 -5.03 -8.33
N TYR A 133 5.95 -4.49 -8.42
CA TYR A 133 5.56 -3.63 -9.54
C TYR A 133 6.14 -2.25 -9.37
N ASP A 134 6.49 -1.61 -10.47
CA ASP A 134 7.13 -0.31 -10.45
C ASP A 134 6.67 0.51 -11.67
N HIS A 135 7.01 1.80 -11.70
CA HIS A 135 6.67 2.69 -12.80
C HIS A 135 7.91 3.47 -13.26
N ILE A 136 9.07 2.80 -13.30
CA ILE A 136 10.34 3.42 -13.72
C ILE A 136 10.31 3.79 -15.21
N ASN A 137 9.80 2.89 -16.04
CA ASN A 137 9.67 3.14 -17.48
C ASN A 137 8.21 3.04 -17.91
N LYS A 138 7.91 3.46 -19.14
CA LYS A 138 6.55 3.51 -19.66
C LYS A 138 5.86 2.14 -19.68
N SER A 139 6.60 1.10 -20.04
CA SER A 139 6.06 -0.26 -20.09
C SER A 139 5.64 -0.77 -18.71
N ASP A 140 6.49 -0.57 -17.71
CA ASP A 140 6.21 -0.96 -16.32
C ASP A 140 5.06 -0.13 -15.76
N GLU A 141 5.04 1.17 -16.05
CA GLU A 141 3.97 2.06 -15.64
C GLU A 141 2.61 1.61 -16.18
N ASP A 142 2.55 1.28 -17.46
CA ASP A 142 1.30 0.82 -18.09
C ASP A 142 0.78 -0.47 -17.45
N ILE A 143 1.67 -1.39 -17.13
CA ILE A 143 1.31 -2.66 -16.47
C ILE A 143 0.76 -2.38 -15.07
N MET A 144 1.46 -1.58 -14.29
CA MET A 144 1.09 -1.28 -12.92
C MET A 144 -0.24 -0.54 -12.83
N PHE A 145 -0.40 0.54 -13.61
CA PHE A 145 -1.64 1.31 -13.61
C PHE A 145 -2.81 0.54 -14.21
N GLY A 146 -2.55 -0.32 -15.18
CA GLY A 146 -3.57 -1.22 -15.73
C GLY A 146 -4.12 -2.18 -14.69
N LEU A 147 -3.25 -2.78 -13.90
CA LEU A 147 -3.64 -3.67 -12.79
C LEU A 147 -4.43 -2.90 -11.74
N GLN A 148 -3.92 -1.74 -11.34
CA GLN A 148 -4.54 -0.89 -10.33
C GLN A 148 -5.95 -0.50 -10.73
N LYS A 149 -6.11 -0.05 -11.96
CA LYS A 149 -7.40 0.35 -12.52
C LYS A 149 -8.37 -0.83 -12.55
N LYS A 150 -7.92 -2.00 -12.99
CA LYS A 150 -8.75 -3.20 -13.07
C LYS A 150 -9.23 -3.63 -11.68
N ILE A 151 -8.33 -3.69 -10.72
CA ILE A 151 -8.65 -4.12 -9.36
C ILE A 151 -9.70 -3.20 -8.73
N LEU A 152 -9.49 -1.90 -8.82
CA LEU A 152 -10.41 -0.92 -8.22
C LEU A 152 -11.76 -0.90 -8.94
N LYS A 153 -11.76 -1.03 -10.26
CA LYS A 153 -12.99 -1.09 -11.05
C LYS A 153 -13.82 -2.31 -10.67
N ASP A 154 -13.18 -3.47 -10.54
CA ASP A 154 -13.86 -4.72 -10.17
C ASP A 154 -14.47 -4.61 -8.77
N MET A 155 -13.91 -3.78 -7.91
CA MET A 155 -14.44 -3.51 -6.58
C MET A 155 -15.40 -2.32 -6.54
N LYS A 156 -15.69 -1.72 -7.70
CA LYS A 156 -16.54 -0.54 -7.83
C LYS A 156 -15.96 0.69 -7.11
N ILE A 157 -14.64 0.80 -7.10
CA ILE A 157 -13.89 1.93 -6.56
C ILE A 157 -13.15 2.57 -7.73
N ASP A 158 -13.70 3.63 -8.32
CA ASP A 158 -13.07 4.32 -9.44
C ASP A 158 -12.30 5.55 -8.98
N ARG A 159 -11.26 5.86 -9.67
CA ARG A 159 -10.59 7.13 -9.51
C ARG A 159 -10.98 8.09 -10.61
#